data_9f261fedcca36e708b6380cddc00c23e
#
_entry.id   9f261fedcca36e708b6380cddc00c23e
#
_cell.length_a   1.000
_cell.length_b   1.000
_cell.length_c   1.000
_cell.angle_alpha   90.00
_cell.angle_beta   90.00
_cell.angle_gamma   90.00
#
_symmetry.space_group_name_H-M   'P 1'
#
loop_
_entity.id
_entity.type
_entity.pdbx_description
1 polymer ?
#
loop_
_entity_poly.entity_id
_entity_poly.type
_entity_poly.pdbx_seq_one_letter_code
_entity_poly.pdbx_strand_id
1 'polypeptide(L)'
;MRRREFQRLVESLTQLSSHQLRQLSDSVAALSQRTAVKELVASQVQKGGRCPHCAEERIQRWGSTASGEQRYRCTACRRSFTGLTGTTLNRLRDKNLLLDYAECMREGLSVRKTAKRLGIHATRAFAWRHRLMPHLVAHQPASLPGVAEVDETFFRKSYKGQRVGLPRPAHKRATPAAKRGISAEQVPVLTAVSRGSRHSHMTVLPGVPRAVDIAAVLKPVVRGDTVLCADTAGIYKAAGATLGVTLRLIPSGSHKLGPYHVQNVNALHQRIKDWFPSERQPTLAISNTFTE
;
A
#
# COMPACT_ATOMS: atom_id res chain seq x y z
N MET A 1 16.25 35.26 -0.76
CA MET A 1 17.26 35.59 0.26
C MET A 1 18.62 35.59 -0.39
N ARG A 2 19.41 36.66 -0.23
CA ARG A 2 20.74 36.78 -0.81
C ARG A 2 21.76 35.95 0.00
N ARG A 3 22.85 35.51 -0.65
CA ARG A 3 23.87 34.62 0.01
C ARG A 3 24.40 35.18 1.32
N ARG A 4 24.66 36.51 1.41
CA ARG A 4 25.11 37.17 2.64
C ARG A 4 24.08 37.17 3.76
N GLU A 5 22.80 37.30 3.43
CA GLU A 5 21.68 37.22 4.40
C GLU A 5 21.53 35.81 4.96
N PHE A 6 21.69 34.80 4.11
CA PHE A 6 21.67 33.39 4.53
C PHE A 6 22.82 33.08 5.49
N GLN A 7 24.02 33.59 5.16
CA GLN A 7 25.21 33.38 5.98
C GLN A 7 25.05 33.98 7.39
N ARG A 8 24.55 35.23 7.47
CA ARG A 8 24.19 35.86 8.76
C ARG A 8 23.16 35.09 9.56
N LEU A 9 22.15 34.52 8.88
CA LEU A 9 21.16 33.67 9.55
C LEU A 9 21.82 32.42 10.13
N VAL A 10 22.71 31.75 9.39
CA VAL A 10 23.44 30.59 9.88
C VAL A 10 24.34 30.94 11.07
N GLU A 11 25.04 32.06 11.02
CA GLU A 11 25.88 32.55 12.12
C GLU A 11 25.04 32.83 13.38
N SER A 12 23.82 33.36 13.24
CA SER A 12 22.93 33.62 14.38
C SER A 12 22.42 32.35 15.09
N LEU A 13 22.52 31.19 14.44
CA LEU A 13 22.09 29.90 15.05
C LEU A 13 22.94 29.53 16.27
N THR A 14 24.21 29.99 16.32
CA THR A 14 25.12 29.74 17.46
C THR A 14 24.66 30.44 18.74
N GLN A 15 23.80 31.44 18.65
CA GLN A 15 23.27 32.19 19.78
C GLN A 15 21.97 31.60 20.35
N LEU A 16 21.43 30.58 19.70
CA LEU A 16 20.17 29.97 20.10
C LEU A 16 20.36 28.94 21.23
N SER A 17 19.42 28.93 22.16
CA SER A 17 19.35 27.89 23.20
C SER A 17 19.00 26.52 22.55
N SER A 18 19.32 25.44 23.26
CA SER A 18 18.98 24.08 22.82
C SER A 18 17.47 23.87 22.57
N HIS A 19 16.61 24.61 23.27
CA HIS A 19 15.16 24.60 23.03
C HIS A 19 14.80 25.29 21.72
N GLN A 20 15.36 26.46 21.45
CA GLN A 20 15.14 27.22 20.22
C GLN A 20 15.69 26.49 18.98
N LEU A 21 16.85 25.83 19.11
CA LEU A 21 17.42 25.00 18.06
C LEU A 21 16.49 23.83 17.71
N ARG A 22 15.87 23.17 18.71
CA ARG A 22 14.87 22.12 18.45
C ARG A 22 13.66 22.65 17.74
N GLN A 23 13.08 23.77 18.20
CA GLN A 23 11.93 24.40 17.52
C GLN A 23 12.24 24.80 16.08
N LEU A 24 13.44 25.33 15.84
CA LEU A 24 13.88 25.68 14.50
C LEU A 24 14.04 24.43 13.61
N SER A 25 14.67 23.38 14.15
CA SER A 25 14.80 22.09 13.46
C SER A 25 13.44 21.52 13.03
N ASP A 26 12.47 21.49 13.95
CA ASP A 26 11.12 21.02 13.66
C ASP A 26 10.42 21.89 12.61
N SER A 27 10.61 23.21 12.67
CA SER A 27 10.05 24.14 11.70
C SER A 27 10.68 23.99 10.32
N VAL A 28 12.00 23.80 10.24
CA VAL A 28 12.72 23.56 8.99
C VAL A 28 12.32 22.21 8.38
N ALA A 29 12.21 21.16 9.19
CA ALA A 29 11.74 19.85 8.75
C ALA A 29 10.32 19.94 8.15
N ALA A 30 9.38 20.63 8.84
CA ALA A 30 8.03 20.82 8.36
C ALA A 30 7.96 21.60 7.03
N LEU A 31 8.79 22.65 6.88
CA LEU A 31 8.89 23.42 5.65
C LEU A 31 9.48 22.60 4.49
N SER A 32 10.53 21.83 4.78
CA SER A 32 11.18 20.94 3.79
C SER A 32 10.18 19.90 3.26
N GLN A 33 9.43 19.26 4.15
CA GLN A 33 8.39 18.29 3.76
C GLN A 33 7.28 18.95 2.91
N ARG A 34 6.82 20.13 3.29
CA ARG A 34 5.84 20.89 2.48
C ARG A 34 6.35 21.13 1.07
N THR A 35 7.61 21.49 0.94
CA THR A 35 8.24 21.75 -0.36
C THR A 35 8.35 20.44 -1.15
N ALA A 36 8.83 19.37 -0.55
CA ALA A 36 8.95 18.06 -1.18
C ALA A 36 7.60 17.52 -1.70
N VAL A 37 6.52 17.65 -0.92
CA VAL A 37 5.18 17.25 -1.37
C VAL A 37 4.72 18.09 -2.56
N LYS A 38 4.94 19.43 -2.52
CA LYS A 38 4.57 20.31 -3.64
C LYS A 38 5.35 19.99 -4.91
N GLU A 39 6.64 19.76 -4.80
CA GLU A 39 7.51 19.36 -5.91
C GLU A 39 7.11 18.00 -6.48
N LEU A 40 6.83 17.02 -5.64
CA LEU A 40 6.35 15.72 -6.06
C LEU A 40 5.06 15.83 -6.87
N VAL A 41 4.09 16.59 -6.37
CA VAL A 41 2.80 16.82 -7.04
C VAL A 41 2.99 17.58 -8.36
N ALA A 42 3.85 18.59 -8.39
CA ALA A 42 4.15 19.35 -9.60
C ALA A 42 4.87 18.49 -10.65
N SER A 43 5.81 17.65 -10.24
CA SER A 43 6.55 16.75 -11.14
C SER A 43 5.65 15.74 -11.85
N GLN A 44 4.56 15.28 -11.23
CA GLN A 44 3.60 14.39 -11.87
C GLN A 44 2.92 15.04 -13.08
N VAL A 45 2.62 16.33 -13.00
CA VAL A 45 2.04 17.07 -14.13
C VAL A 45 3.07 17.31 -15.24
N GLN A 46 4.34 17.52 -14.88
CA GLN A 46 5.43 17.76 -15.86
C GLN A 46 5.82 16.48 -16.63
N LYS A 47 5.72 15.30 -16.01
CA LYS A 47 6.12 14.01 -16.61
C LYS A 47 5.14 13.40 -17.62
N GLY A 48 4.13 14.11 -18.04
CA GLY A 48 3.13 13.62 -18.99
C GLY A 48 1.71 14.07 -18.63
N GLY A 49 1.65 15.25 -17.98
CA GLY A 49 0.40 15.81 -17.51
C GLY A 49 -0.54 16.18 -18.62
N ARG A 50 -1.62 15.41 -18.73
CA ARG A 50 -2.78 15.76 -19.53
C ARG A 50 -3.83 16.43 -18.65
N CYS A 51 -4.70 17.19 -19.28
CA CYS A 51 -5.86 17.75 -18.58
C CYS A 51 -6.72 16.62 -17.98
N PRO A 52 -6.99 16.58 -16.67
CA PRO A 52 -7.82 15.52 -16.07
C PRO A 52 -9.30 15.61 -16.45
N HIS A 53 -9.69 16.65 -17.21
CA HIS A 53 -11.07 16.84 -17.62
C HIS A 53 -11.34 16.46 -19.09
N CYS A 54 -10.36 16.60 -19.99
CA CYS A 54 -10.50 16.35 -21.42
C CYS A 54 -9.29 15.69 -22.09
N ALA A 55 -8.31 15.26 -21.31
CA ALA A 55 -7.07 14.62 -21.76
C ALA A 55 -6.17 15.44 -22.71
N GLU A 56 -6.45 16.74 -22.94
CA GLU A 56 -5.61 17.63 -23.73
C GLU A 56 -4.22 17.77 -23.12
N GLU A 57 -3.18 17.75 -23.95
CA GLU A 57 -1.78 17.86 -23.52
C GLU A 57 -1.33 19.31 -23.33
N ARG A 58 -1.94 20.25 -24.07
CA ARG A 58 -1.57 21.67 -23.96
C ARG A 58 -2.18 22.28 -22.71
N ILE A 59 -1.36 22.40 -21.70
CA ILE A 59 -1.68 23.00 -20.41
C ILE A 59 -0.76 24.16 -20.10
N GLN A 60 -1.26 25.16 -19.39
CA GLN A 60 -0.50 26.35 -18.99
C GLN A 60 -0.45 26.45 -17.46
N ARG A 61 0.66 26.95 -16.92
CA ARG A 61 0.71 27.35 -15.51
C ARG A 61 -0.27 28.50 -15.28
N TRP A 62 -1.09 28.41 -14.23
CA TRP A 62 -2.16 29.36 -13.97
C TRP A 62 -2.17 29.81 -12.51
N GLY A 63 -1.04 30.40 -12.05
CA GLY A 63 -0.88 30.84 -10.67
C GLY A 63 -0.84 29.69 -9.65
N SER A 64 -1.13 30.02 -8.41
CA SER A 64 -1.12 29.08 -7.29
C SER A 64 -2.46 29.06 -6.55
N THR A 65 -2.72 28.00 -5.81
CA THR A 65 -3.82 27.92 -4.84
C THR A 65 -3.49 28.72 -3.58
N ALA A 66 -4.46 28.99 -2.73
CA ALA A 66 -4.23 29.59 -1.40
C ALA A 66 -3.26 28.78 -0.54
N SER A 67 -3.18 27.44 -0.74
CA SER A 67 -2.20 26.55 -0.10
C SER A 67 -0.81 26.57 -0.76
N GLY A 68 -0.63 27.39 -1.82
CA GLY A 68 0.63 27.53 -2.53
C GLY A 68 0.96 26.38 -3.50
N GLU A 69 -0.03 25.58 -3.91
CA GLU A 69 0.15 24.55 -4.93
C GLU A 69 0.04 25.17 -6.32
N GLN A 70 0.87 24.69 -7.26
CA GLN A 70 0.81 25.13 -8.65
C GLN A 70 -0.54 24.75 -9.27
N ARG A 71 -1.25 25.73 -9.81
CA ARG A 71 -2.43 25.53 -10.65
C ARG A 71 -2.05 25.51 -12.12
N TYR A 72 -2.79 24.75 -12.86
CA TYR A 72 -2.71 24.65 -14.32
C TYR A 72 -4.05 24.97 -14.94
N ARG A 73 -4.06 25.42 -16.17
CA ARG A 73 -5.26 25.63 -16.99
C ARG A 73 -5.12 24.94 -18.33
N CYS A 74 -6.13 24.19 -18.71
CA CYS A 74 -6.21 23.57 -20.02
C CYS A 74 -6.52 24.61 -21.10
N THR A 75 -5.85 24.55 -22.23
CA THR A 75 -6.11 25.46 -23.36
C THR A 75 -7.39 25.12 -24.11
N ALA A 76 -7.77 23.84 -24.16
CA ALA A 76 -8.98 23.39 -24.84
C ALA A 76 -10.25 23.61 -23.98
N CYS A 77 -10.38 22.92 -22.85
CA CYS A 77 -11.58 23.01 -22.02
C CYS A 77 -11.62 24.18 -21.04
N ARG A 78 -10.53 24.95 -20.95
CA ARG A 78 -10.34 26.14 -20.11
C ARG A 78 -10.51 25.92 -18.60
N ARG A 79 -10.71 24.68 -18.13
CA ARG A 79 -10.80 24.34 -16.71
C ARG A 79 -9.44 24.41 -16.05
N SER A 80 -9.42 24.87 -14.81
CA SER A 80 -8.21 24.86 -13.98
C SER A 80 -8.15 23.62 -13.09
N PHE A 81 -6.93 23.14 -12.82
CA PHE A 81 -6.69 21.95 -12.03
C PHE A 81 -5.32 22.05 -11.31
N THR A 82 -5.07 21.16 -10.38
CA THR A 82 -3.76 20.95 -9.73
C THR A 82 -3.28 19.53 -10.04
N GLY A 83 -2.05 19.19 -9.71
CA GLY A 83 -1.52 17.83 -9.92
C GLY A 83 -2.25 16.73 -9.14
N LEU A 84 -3.12 17.10 -8.18
CA LEU A 84 -3.96 16.14 -7.44
C LEU A 84 -5.40 16.06 -7.96
N THR A 85 -5.78 16.90 -8.91
CA THR A 85 -7.14 16.88 -9.46
C THR A 85 -7.39 15.56 -10.18
N GLY A 86 -8.50 14.91 -9.89
CA GLY A 86 -8.84 13.57 -10.42
C GLY A 86 -8.23 12.42 -9.62
N THR A 87 -7.39 12.69 -8.62
CA THR A 87 -6.84 11.66 -7.75
C THR A 87 -7.62 11.52 -6.44
N THR A 88 -7.47 10.42 -5.74
CA THR A 88 -8.07 10.21 -4.41
C THR A 88 -7.52 11.17 -3.35
N LEU A 89 -6.39 11.83 -3.62
CA LEU A 89 -5.77 12.83 -2.74
C LEU A 89 -6.26 14.25 -3.02
N ASN A 90 -7.16 14.43 -3.99
CA ASN A 90 -7.77 15.71 -4.26
C ASN A 90 -8.53 16.23 -3.02
N ARG A 91 -8.47 17.54 -2.78
CA ARG A 91 -9.08 18.22 -1.62
C ARG A 91 -8.64 17.68 -0.24
N LEU A 92 -7.50 16.99 -0.18
CA LEU A 92 -6.92 16.60 1.10
C LEU A 92 -6.46 17.86 1.84
N ARG A 93 -6.84 18.00 3.11
CA ARG A 93 -6.29 19.03 4.01
C ARG A 93 -4.95 18.56 4.58
N ASP A 94 -4.09 19.48 5.00
CA ASP A 94 -2.79 19.19 5.65
C ASP A 94 -1.88 18.25 4.84
N LYS A 95 -1.82 18.48 3.53
CA LYS A 95 -1.03 17.66 2.58
C LYS A 95 0.46 17.57 2.93
N ASN A 96 0.96 18.56 3.70
CA ASN A 96 2.31 18.56 4.21
C ASN A 96 2.64 17.35 5.11
N LEU A 97 1.63 16.76 5.74
CA LEU A 97 1.78 15.55 6.57
C LEU A 97 1.70 14.25 5.76
N LEU A 98 1.55 14.32 4.42
CA LEU A 98 1.32 13.13 3.59
C LEU A 98 2.51 12.17 3.60
N LEU A 99 3.73 12.69 3.56
CA LEU A 99 4.94 11.87 3.60
C LEU A 99 5.11 11.20 4.97
N ASP A 100 4.89 11.94 6.06
CA ASP A 100 4.93 11.37 7.42
C ASP A 100 3.82 10.34 7.62
N TYR A 101 2.66 10.57 7.01
CA TYR A 101 1.58 9.59 7.04
C TYR A 101 1.96 8.31 6.31
N ALA A 102 2.58 8.42 5.13
CA ALA A 102 3.08 7.28 4.37
C ALA A 102 4.16 6.52 5.17
N GLU A 103 5.05 7.24 5.85
CA GLU A 103 6.06 6.64 6.73
C GLU A 103 5.42 5.90 7.91
N CYS A 104 4.42 6.46 8.57
CA CYS A 104 3.65 5.77 9.60
C CYS A 104 2.99 4.48 9.06
N MET A 105 2.54 4.48 7.80
CA MET A 105 2.00 3.29 7.15
C MET A 105 3.11 2.25 6.90
N ARG A 106 4.27 2.67 6.44
CA ARG A 106 5.45 1.81 6.21
C ARG A 106 5.92 1.14 7.51
N GLU A 107 5.90 1.89 8.62
CA GLU A 107 6.22 1.37 9.97
C GLU A 107 5.10 0.47 10.55
N GLY A 108 3.98 0.31 9.86
CA GLY A 108 2.86 -0.52 10.33
C GLY A 108 2.06 0.10 11.49
N LEU A 109 2.13 1.42 11.69
CA LEU A 109 1.39 2.06 12.78
C LEU A 109 -0.12 1.96 12.58
N SER A 110 -0.85 1.66 13.66
CA SER A 110 -2.30 1.69 13.63
C SER A 110 -2.82 3.12 13.38
N VAL A 111 -4.06 3.24 12.86
CA VAL A 111 -4.70 4.56 12.61
C VAL A 111 -4.65 5.47 13.83
N ARG A 112 -4.89 4.94 15.04
CA ARG A 112 -4.85 5.74 16.29
C ARG A 112 -3.43 6.20 16.63
N LYS A 113 -2.41 5.32 16.48
CA LYS A 113 -1.01 5.68 16.71
C LYS A 113 -0.55 6.72 15.69
N THR A 114 -0.90 6.54 14.41
CA THR A 114 -0.62 7.52 13.35
C THR A 114 -1.27 8.87 13.67
N ALA A 115 -2.55 8.88 14.05
CA ALA A 115 -3.27 10.11 14.41
C ALA A 115 -2.57 10.85 15.56
N LYS A 116 -2.18 10.13 16.62
CA LYS A 116 -1.45 10.69 17.76
C LYS A 116 -0.09 11.25 17.34
N ARG A 117 0.69 10.51 16.53
CA ARG A 117 2.02 10.94 16.07
C ARG A 117 1.97 12.20 15.21
N LEU A 118 0.94 12.32 14.37
CA LEU A 118 0.80 13.44 13.42
C LEU A 118 -0.05 14.60 13.96
N GLY A 119 -0.58 14.52 15.17
CA GLY A 119 -1.44 15.54 15.75
C GLY A 119 -2.76 15.74 15.01
N ILE A 120 -3.28 14.70 14.33
CA ILE A 120 -4.54 14.75 13.57
C ILE A 120 -5.62 13.90 14.23
N HIS A 121 -6.89 14.20 13.94
CA HIS A 121 -7.98 13.40 14.47
C HIS A 121 -8.00 11.98 13.87
N ALA A 122 -8.35 10.96 14.65
CA ALA A 122 -8.35 9.55 14.24
C ALA A 122 -9.25 9.27 13.02
N THR A 123 -10.40 9.96 12.91
CA THR A 123 -11.28 9.87 11.73
C THR A 123 -10.59 10.36 10.46
N ARG A 124 -9.79 11.43 10.56
CA ARG A 124 -9.00 11.93 9.43
C ARG A 124 -7.91 10.93 9.04
N ALA A 125 -7.16 10.41 10.00
CA ALA A 125 -6.16 9.37 9.75
C ALA A 125 -6.78 8.12 9.10
N PHE A 126 -7.97 7.72 9.53
CA PHE A 126 -8.72 6.63 8.93
C PHE A 126 -9.10 6.93 7.47
N ALA A 127 -9.69 8.09 7.23
CA ALA A 127 -10.07 8.50 5.87
C ALA A 127 -8.86 8.59 4.92
N TRP A 128 -7.71 9.08 5.41
CA TRP A 128 -6.49 9.11 4.61
C TRP A 128 -5.99 7.72 4.25
N ARG A 129 -6.03 6.77 5.20
CA ARG A 129 -5.64 5.39 4.95
C ARG A 129 -6.46 4.78 3.82
N HIS A 130 -7.79 4.94 3.86
CA HIS A 130 -8.67 4.44 2.82
C HIS A 130 -8.49 5.13 1.47
N ARG A 131 -8.04 6.37 1.43
CA ARG A 131 -7.71 7.07 0.18
C ARG A 131 -6.37 6.64 -0.43
N LEU A 132 -5.40 6.26 0.40
CA LEU A 132 -4.07 5.83 -0.05
C LEU A 132 -4.03 4.36 -0.46
N MET A 133 -4.81 3.49 0.19
CA MET A 133 -4.79 2.04 -0.05
C MET A 133 -5.02 1.65 -1.52
N PRO A 134 -6.01 2.19 -2.25
CA PRO A 134 -6.23 1.83 -3.66
C PRO A 134 -5.02 2.10 -4.55
N HIS A 135 -4.24 3.15 -4.27
CA HIS A 135 -3.02 3.45 -5.03
C HIS A 135 -1.93 2.40 -4.83
N LEU A 136 -1.82 1.85 -3.63
CA LEU A 136 -0.86 0.78 -3.35
C LEU A 136 -1.23 -0.50 -4.12
N VAL A 137 -2.52 -0.80 -4.24
CA VAL A 137 -3.01 -1.93 -5.04
C VAL A 137 -2.75 -1.71 -6.52
N ALA A 138 -3.03 -0.53 -7.05
CA ALA A 138 -2.81 -0.20 -8.46
C ALA A 138 -1.32 -0.23 -8.87
N HIS A 139 -0.38 -0.18 -7.91
CA HIS A 139 1.06 -0.21 -8.15
C HIS A 139 1.69 -1.57 -7.83
N GLN A 140 0.91 -2.65 -7.85
CA GLN A 140 1.49 -4.00 -7.79
C GLN A 140 2.42 -4.24 -8.98
N PRO A 141 3.50 -5.02 -8.80
CA PRO A 141 4.46 -5.26 -9.87
C PRO A 141 3.81 -6.00 -11.04
N ALA A 142 4.18 -5.60 -12.24
CA ALA A 142 3.72 -6.24 -13.48
C ALA A 142 4.32 -7.63 -13.70
N SER A 143 5.40 -7.98 -12.98
CA SER A 143 6.02 -9.30 -13.08
C SER A 143 6.82 -9.67 -11.83
N LEU A 144 6.96 -10.98 -11.61
CA LEU A 144 7.75 -11.60 -10.55
C LEU A 144 8.92 -12.37 -11.22
N PRO A 145 10.06 -11.72 -11.50
CA PRO A 145 11.16 -12.35 -12.21
C PRO A 145 11.95 -13.32 -11.32
N GLY A 146 12.60 -14.30 -11.96
CA GLY A 146 13.53 -15.24 -11.32
C GLY A 146 12.84 -16.24 -10.40
N VAL A 147 13.30 -16.37 -9.16
CA VAL A 147 12.70 -17.29 -8.18
C VAL A 147 11.59 -16.56 -7.43
N ALA A 148 10.36 -17.03 -7.57
CA ALA A 148 9.20 -16.53 -6.84
C ALA A 148 8.68 -17.57 -5.85
N GLU A 149 8.31 -17.12 -4.66
CA GLU A 149 7.69 -17.94 -3.60
C GLU A 149 6.20 -17.63 -3.56
N VAL A 150 5.36 -18.65 -3.46
CA VAL A 150 3.91 -18.49 -3.39
C VAL A 150 3.33 -19.32 -2.26
N ASP A 151 2.39 -18.72 -1.54
CA ASP A 151 1.64 -19.39 -0.47
C ASP A 151 0.36 -18.59 -0.16
N GLU A 152 -0.60 -19.20 0.52
CA GLU A 152 -1.81 -18.55 1.00
C GLU A 152 -1.75 -18.22 2.48
N THR A 153 -2.28 -17.07 2.83
CA THR A 153 -2.61 -16.75 4.21
C THR A 153 -4.09 -16.51 4.38
N PHE A 154 -4.62 -16.81 5.55
CA PHE A 154 -6.05 -16.79 5.80
C PHE A 154 -6.41 -15.77 6.86
N PHE A 155 -7.39 -14.93 6.54
CA PHE A 155 -7.97 -13.95 7.45
C PHE A 155 -9.42 -14.35 7.75
N ARG A 156 -9.85 -14.18 9.01
CA ARG A 156 -11.23 -14.44 9.37
C ARG A 156 -12.15 -13.38 8.79
N LYS A 157 -13.31 -13.79 8.29
CA LYS A 157 -14.37 -12.86 7.89
C LYS A 157 -14.85 -12.06 9.10
N SER A 158 -14.85 -10.74 8.98
CA SER A 158 -15.38 -9.85 10.01
C SER A 158 -16.80 -9.41 9.62
N TYR A 159 -17.73 -9.62 10.53
CA TYR A 159 -19.10 -9.13 10.40
C TYR A 159 -19.36 -7.95 11.35
N LYS A 160 -18.31 -7.21 11.68
CA LYS A 160 -18.38 -6.07 12.59
C LYS A 160 -19.30 -4.99 12.02
N GLY A 161 -20.29 -4.57 12.80
CA GLY A 161 -21.31 -3.59 12.39
C GLY A 161 -22.56 -4.21 11.78
N GLN A 162 -22.55 -5.48 11.37
CA GLN A 162 -23.74 -6.19 10.92
C GLN A 162 -24.51 -6.72 12.14
N ARG A 163 -25.79 -6.41 12.25
CA ARG A 163 -26.66 -6.83 13.37
C ARG A 163 -27.69 -7.88 12.97
N VAL A 164 -28.03 -7.96 11.70
CA VAL A 164 -29.07 -8.84 11.15
C VAL A 164 -28.46 -9.70 10.05
N GLY A 165 -28.94 -10.93 9.90
CA GLY A 165 -28.48 -11.83 8.84
C GLY A 165 -27.05 -12.36 9.04
N LEU A 166 -26.57 -12.44 10.28
CA LEU A 166 -25.25 -13.02 10.56
C LEU A 166 -25.28 -14.54 10.23
N PRO A 167 -24.32 -15.03 9.44
CA PRO A 167 -24.23 -16.46 9.10
C PRO A 167 -23.76 -17.32 10.28
N ARG A 168 -23.41 -16.70 11.41
CA ARG A 168 -22.95 -17.33 12.64
C ARG A 168 -23.19 -16.44 13.87
N PRO A 169 -23.20 -16.98 15.09
CA PRO A 169 -23.25 -16.18 16.32
C PRO A 169 -22.07 -15.17 16.40
N ALA A 170 -22.32 -14.05 17.06
CA ALA A 170 -21.24 -13.08 17.35
C ALA A 170 -20.13 -13.73 18.19
N HIS A 171 -18.90 -13.52 17.83
CA HIS A 171 -17.74 -14.04 18.56
C HIS A 171 -17.10 -12.98 19.44
N LYS A 172 -16.52 -13.44 20.56
CA LYS A 172 -15.48 -12.69 21.25
C LYS A 172 -14.21 -12.66 20.37
N ARG A 173 -13.36 -11.66 20.56
CA ARG A 173 -12.07 -11.54 19.86
C ARG A 173 -11.23 -12.81 20.07
N ALA A 174 -10.41 -13.12 19.05
CA ALA A 174 -9.51 -14.25 19.04
C ALA A 174 -10.12 -15.65 19.21
N THR A 175 -11.46 -15.80 19.10
CA THR A 175 -12.07 -17.12 19.08
C THR A 175 -11.64 -17.87 17.82
N PRO A 176 -11.16 -19.12 17.89
CA PRO A 176 -10.80 -19.91 16.72
C PRO A 176 -12.01 -20.14 15.80
N ALA A 177 -11.77 -20.46 14.53
CA ALA A 177 -12.85 -20.83 13.61
C ALA A 177 -13.61 -22.05 14.14
N ALA A 178 -14.92 -22.13 13.86
CA ALA A 178 -15.75 -23.24 14.33
C ALA A 178 -15.31 -24.59 13.73
N LYS A 179 -14.76 -24.56 12.49
CA LYS A 179 -14.19 -25.73 11.83
C LYS A 179 -12.67 -25.64 11.78
N ARG A 180 -12.01 -26.75 12.05
CA ARG A 180 -10.55 -26.88 11.89
C ARG A 180 -10.20 -26.89 10.38
N GLY A 181 -9.10 -26.23 10.01
CA GLY A 181 -8.64 -26.13 8.62
C GLY A 181 -9.29 -24.98 7.84
N ILE A 182 -9.24 -25.05 6.52
CA ILE A 182 -9.78 -24.03 5.61
C ILE A 182 -11.31 -24.08 5.62
N SER A 183 -11.95 -22.98 5.91
CA SER A 183 -13.41 -22.90 6.01
C SER A 183 -13.96 -21.65 5.32
N ALA A 184 -15.27 -21.65 5.02
CA ALA A 184 -15.98 -20.50 4.48
C ALA A 184 -15.98 -19.26 5.41
N GLU A 185 -15.54 -19.42 6.66
CA GLU A 185 -15.35 -18.30 7.61
C GLU A 185 -14.05 -17.53 7.37
N GLN A 186 -13.22 -17.98 6.45
CA GLN A 186 -11.93 -17.39 6.16
C GLN A 186 -11.90 -16.75 4.77
N VAL A 187 -11.07 -15.72 4.63
CA VAL A 187 -10.75 -15.07 3.38
C VAL A 187 -9.30 -15.44 3.05
N PRO A 188 -9.06 -16.24 2.01
CA PRO A 188 -7.72 -16.57 1.59
C PRO A 188 -7.12 -15.41 0.80
N VAL A 189 -5.87 -15.11 1.08
CA VAL A 189 -5.05 -14.14 0.35
C VAL A 189 -3.86 -14.88 -0.24
N LEU A 190 -3.85 -15.05 -1.54
CA LEU A 190 -2.71 -15.57 -2.28
C LEU A 190 -1.62 -14.51 -2.31
N THR A 191 -0.42 -14.89 -1.93
CA THR A 191 0.74 -14.02 -1.92
C THR A 191 1.87 -14.65 -2.71
N ALA A 192 2.45 -13.91 -3.65
CA ALA A 192 3.65 -14.32 -4.37
C ALA A 192 4.76 -13.28 -4.18
N VAL A 193 5.99 -13.71 -3.95
CA VAL A 193 7.15 -12.84 -3.67
C VAL A 193 8.33 -13.26 -4.55
N SER A 194 8.85 -12.34 -5.36
CA SER A 194 10.11 -12.54 -6.09
C SER A 194 11.31 -12.23 -5.18
N ARG A 195 12.27 -13.15 -5.10
CA ARG A 195 13.46 -12.99 -4.25
C ARG A 195 14.37 -11.88 -4.72
N GLY A 196 14.66 -11.81 -6.00
CA GLY A 196 15.62 -10.86 -6.56
C GLY A 196 15.14 -9.41 -6.51
N SER A 197 13.92 -9.16 -6.97
CA SER A 197 13.34 -7.82 -7.03
C SER A 197 12.66 -7.39 -5.72
N ARG A 198 12.42 -8.31 -4.80
CA ARG A 198 11.58 -8.11 -3.60
C ARG A 198 10.15 -7.63 -3.92
N HIS A 199 9.73 -7.78 -5.17
CA HIS A 199 8.36 -7.52 -5.57
C HIS A 199 7.43 -8.56 -4.96
N SER A 200 6.26 -8.13 -4.52
CA SER A 200 5.20 -9.01 -4.05
C SER A 200 3.91 -8.71 -4.77
N HIS A 201 3.16 -9.75 -5.08
CA HIS A 201 1.81 -9.68 -5.62
C HIS A 201 0.86 -10.35 -4.65
N MET A 202 -0.25 -9.69 -4.32
CA MET A 202 -1.22 -10.19 -3.37
C MET A 202 -2.63 -10.04 -3.93
N THR A 203 -3.43 -11.10 -3.84
CA THR A 203 -4.82 -11.11 -4.31
C THR A 203 -5.70 -11.90 -3.37
N VAL A 204 -6.88 -11.38 -3.08
CA VAL A 204 -7.92 -12.11 -2.34
C VAL A 204 -8.56 -13.13 -3.28
N LEU A 205 -8.58 -14.39 -2.87
CA LEU A 205 -9.28 -15.43 -3.62
C LEU A 205 -10.78 -15.48 -3.25
N PRO A 206 -11.65 -15.86 -4.19
CA PRO A 206 -13.11 -15.79 -3.99
C PRO A 206 -13.68 -16.80 -2.99
N GLY A 207 -12.89 -17.77 -2.57
CA GLY A 207 -13.33 -18.82 -1.64
C GLY A 207 -12.20 -19.76 -1.27
N VAL A 208 -12.50 -21.04 -1.03
CA VAL A 208 -11.45 -22.05 -0.83
C VAL A 208 -10.51 -22.06 -2.04
N PRO A 209 -9.18 -21.97 -1.85
CA PRO A 209 -8.23 -21.90 -2.94
C PRO A 209 -8.35 -23.08 -3.89
N ARG A 210 -8.42 -22.81 -5.19
CA ARG A 210 -8.43 -23.82 -6.26
C ARG A 210 -7.28 -23.55 -7.21
N ALA A 211 -6.77 -24.59 -7.84
CA ALA A 211 -5.65 -24.47 -8.78
C ALA A 211 -5.93 -23.48 -9.93
N VAL A 212 -7.18 -23.45 -10.43
CA VAL A 212 -7.60 -22.53 -11.49
C VAL A 212 -7.55 -21.06 -11.04
N ASP A 213 -7.96 -20.77 -9.80
CA ASP A 213 -7.94 -19.41 -9.26
C ASP A 213 -6.49 -18.94 -9.04
N ILE A 214 -5.63 -19.82 -8.53
CA ILE A 214 -4.19 -19.55 -8.34
C ILE A 214 -3.52 -19.31 -9.71
N ALA A 215 -3.79 -20.15 -10.70
CA ALA A 215 -3.23 -19.99 -12.03
C ALA A 215 -3.71 -18.68 -12.69
N ALA A 216 -4.98 -18.31 -12.56
CA ALA A 216 -5.52 -17.08 -13.11
C ALA A 216 -4.85 -15.84 -12.50
N VAL A 217 -4.62 -15.82 -11.17
CA VAL A 217 -3.95 -14.73 -10.46
C VAL A 217 -2.47 -14.64 -10.83
N LEU A 218 -1.77 -15.76 -10.95
CA LEU A 218 -0.33 -15.76 -11.20
C LEU A 218 0.02 -15.56 -12.68
N LYS A 219 -0.82 -15.98 -13.61
CA LYS A 219 -0.58 -15.91 -15.06
C LYS A 219 -0.10 -14.54 -15.56
N PRO A 220 -0.69 -13.40 -15.14
CA PRO A 220 -0.22 -12.09 -15.60
C PRO A 220 1.11 -11.65 -15.00
N VAL A 221 1.56 -12.23 -13.88
CA VAL A 221 2.74 -11.78 -13.14
C VAL A 221 3.94 -12.74 -13.19
N VAL A 222 3.74 -14.01 -13.53
CA VAL A 222 4.83 -14.98 -13.74
C VAL A 222 5.15 -15.13 -15.22
N ARG A 223 6.41 -15.42 -15.54
CA ARG A 223 6.90 -15.67 -16.90
C ARG A 223 7.38 -17.11 -17.02
N GLY A 224 7.55 -17.59 -18.23
CA GLY A 224 8.01 -18.97 -18.48
C GLY A 224 9.38 -19.31 -17.87
N ASP A 225 10.24 -18.31 -17.66
CA ASP A 225 11.54 -18.42 -17.00
C ASP A 225 11.48 -18.33 -15.45
N THR A 226 10.29 -18.08 -14.88
CA THR A 226 10.10 -18.02 -13.45
C THR A 226 10.16 -19.40 -12.82
N VAL A 227 10.97 -19.55 -11.76
CA VAL A 227 10.96 -20.73 -10.89
C VAL A 227 10.02 -20.46 -9.73
N LEU A 228 8.89 -21.16 -9.69
CA LEU A 228 7.88 -20.98 -8.64
C LEU A 228 8.10 -21.97 -7.51
N CYS A 229 8.32 -21.45 -6.28
CA CYS A 229 8.46 -22.25 -5.07
C CYS A 229 7.12 -22.22 -4.30
N ALA A 230 6.58 -23.37 -3.98
CA ALA A 230 5.35 -23.52 -3.20
C ALA A 230 5.47 -24.69 -2.22
N ASP A 231 4.52 -24.82 -1.33
CA ASP A 231 4.39 -26.04 -0.51
C ASP A 231 3.98 -27.24 -1.38
N THR A 232 3.92 -28.42 -0.76
CA THR A 232 3.56 -29.69 -1.46
C THR A 232 2.06 -29.83 -1.70
N ALA A 233 1.24 -28.81 -1.47
CA ALA A 233 -0.19 -28.92 -1.73
C ALA A 233 -0.48 -29.20 -3.21
N GLY A 234 -1.36 -30.18 -3.48
CA GLY A 234 -1.69 -30.63 -4.83
C GLY A 234 -2.23 -29.52 -5.75
N ILE A 235 -2.81 -28.47 -5.18
CA ILE A 235 -3.30 -27.30 -5.93
C ILE A 235 -2.18 -26.56 -6.66
N TYR A 236 -0.99 -26.46 -6.07
CA TYR A 236 0.16 -25.81 -6.71
C TYR A 236 0.74 -26.64 -7.86
N LYS A 237 0.71 -27.97 -7.73
CA LYS A 237 1.13 -28.85 -8.84
C LYS A 237 0.24 -28.63 -10.06
N ALA A 238 -1.08 -28.60 -9.87
CA ALA A 238 -2.03 -28.38 -10.95
C ALA A 238 -1.92 -26.95 -11.53
N ALA A 239 -1.78 -25.92 -10.67
CA ALA A 239 -1.59 -24.55 -11.10
C ALA A 239 -0.29 -24.36 -11.88
N GLY A 240 0.83 -24.93 -11.42
CA GLY A 240 2.13 -24.88 -12.08
C GLY A 240 2.12 -25.50 -13.48
N ALA A 241 1.44 -26.63 -13.65
CA ALA A 241 1.24 -27.25 -14.96
C ALA A 241 0.46 -26.32 -15.91
N THR A 242 -0.57 -25.64 -15.44
CA THR A 242 -1.36 -24.68 -16.22
C THR A 242 -0.54 -23.44 -16.62
N LEU A 243 0.38 -23.00 -15.73
CA LEU A 243 1.21 -21.82 -15.95
C LEU A 243 2.40 -22.07 -16.86
N GLY A 244 2.80 -23.32 -17.05
CA GLY A 244 3.99 -23.69 -17.82
C GLY A 244 5.31 -23.20 -17.21
N VAL A 245 5.36 -23.04 -15.88
CA VAL A 245 6.54 -22.57 -15.14
C VAL A 245 7.27 -23.72 -14.45
N THR A 246 8.56 -23.53 -14.17
CA THR A 246 9.31 -24.48 -13.37
C THR A 246 8.83 -24.44 -11.92
N LEU A 247 8.21 -25.52 -11.45
CA LEU A 247 7.70 -25.62 -10.08
C LEU A 247 8.68 -26.36 -9.18
N ARG A 248 8.94 -25.79 -7.98
CA ARG A 248 9.71 -26.41 -6.89
C ARG A 248 8.80 -26.54 -5.68
N LEU A 249 8.39 -27.76 -5.38
CA LEU A 249 7.56 -28.08 -4.23
C LEU A 249 8.45 -28.32 -3.01
N ILE A 250 8.23 -27.54 -1.96
CA ILE A 250 8.99 -27.62 -0.72
C ILE A 250 8.32 -28.62 0.21
N PRO A 251 8.98 -29.70 0.64
CA PRO A 251 8.40 -30.71 1.48
C PRO A 251 7.96 -30.15 2.84
N SER A 252 6.80 -30.58 3.31
CA SER A 252 6.30 -30.24 4.65
C SER A 252 7.32 -30.68 5.71
N GLY A 253 7.66 -29.75 6.63
CA GLY A 253 8.62 -29.99 7.69
C GLY A 253 10.11 -29.72 7.31
N SER A 254 10.44 -29.62 6.03
CA SER A 254 11.83 -29.37 5.58
C SER A 254 12.17 -27.89 5.44
N HIS A 255 11.20 -27.01 5.34
CA HIS A 255 11.34 -25.55 5.11
C HIS A 255 12.20 -25.14 3.90
N LYS A 256 12.95 -26.04 3.25
CA LYS A 256 13.81 -25.78 2.09
C LYS A 256 14.05 -27.04 1.25
N LEU A 257 14.35 -26.83 -0.04
CA LEU A 257 14.79 -27.84 -0.99
C LEU A 257 16.01 -27.28 -1.75
N GLY A 258 17.22 -27.59 -1.26
CA GLY A 258 18.45 -26.93 -1.73
C GLY A 258 18.36 -25.40 -1.53
N PRO A 259 18.53 -24.59 -2.59
CA PRO A 259 18.41 -23.13 -2.51
C PRO A 259 16.95 -22.64 -2.48
N TYR A 260 15.96 -23.51 -2.65
CA TYR A 260 14.55 -23.16 -2.74
C TYR A 260 13.84 -23.27 -1.39
N HIS A 261 13.01 -22.33 -1.07
CA HIS A 261 12.24 -22.26 0.18
C HIS A 261 11.00 -21.36 0.00
N VAL A 262 10.17 -21.22 1.04
CA VAL A 262 8.99 -20.32 1.09
C VAL A 262 9.09 -19.35 2.28
N GLN A 263 10.27 -19.05 2.76
CA GLN A 263 10.48 -18.25 3.96
C GLN A 263 10.19 -16.77 3.77
N ASN A 264 10.43 -16.21 2.55
CA ASN A 264 10.15 -14.80 2.29
C ASN A 264 8.65 -14.53 2.25
N VAL A 265 7.87 -15.42 1.62
CA VAL A 265 6.41 -15.28 1.62
C VAL A 265 5.85 -15.47 3.03
N ASN A 266 6.37 -16.40 3.83
CA ASN A 266 5.98 -16.60 5.23
C ASN A 266 6.32 -15.36 6.10
N ALA A 267 7.51 -14.77 5.92
CA ALA A 267 7.88 -13.54 6.60
C ALA A 267 6.99 -12.36 6.20
N LEU A 268 6.55 -12.30 4.93
CA LEU A 268 5.58 -11.30 4.49
C LEU A 268 4.21 -11.55 5.13
N HIS A 269 3.74 -12.80 5.18
CA HIS A 269 2.49 -13.16 5.85
C HIS A 269 2.49 -12.75 7.31
N GLN A 270 3.58 -12.96 8.05
CA GLN A 270 3.70 -12.52 9.42
C GLN A 270 3.58 -11.00 9.53
N ARG A 271 4.31 -10.24 8.69
CA ARG A 271 4.21 -8.77 8.66
C ARG A 271 2.81 -8.27 8.35
N ILE A 272 2.10 -8.93 7.41
CA ILE A 272 0.72 -8.60 7.08
C ILE A 272 -0.19 -8.86 8.29
N LYS A 273 -0.04 -10.00 8.96
CA LYS A 273 -0.81 -10.34 10.17
C LYS A 273 -0.55 -9.38 11.31
N ASP A 274 0.70 -8.95 11.49
CA ASP A 274 1.07 -7.95 12.50
C ASP A 274 0.50 -6.56 12.17
N TRP A 275 0.47 -6.21 10.88
CA TRP A 275 -0.11 -4.96 10.41
C TRP A 275 -1.65 -4.93 10.53
N PHE A 276 -2.30 -6.10 10.43
CA PHE A 276 -3.71 -6.30 10.75
C PHE A 276 -3.86 -6.93 12.14
N PRO A 277 -3.64 -6.18 13.24
CA PRO A 277 -3.77 -6.75 14.57
C PRO A 277 -5.15 -7.36 14.75
N SER A 278 -5.23 -8.43 15.51
CA SER A 278 -6.42 -9.26 15.80
C SER A 278 -7.67 -8.46 16.21
N GLU A 279 -7.47 -7.20 16.60
CA GLU A 279 -8.51 -6.24 16.95
C GLU A 279 -9.27 -5.65 15.75
N ARG A 280 -8.72 -5.71 14.53
CA ARG A 280 -9.27 -5.06 13.33
C ARG A 280 -9.03 -5.91 12.09
N GLN A 281 -9.70 -7.06 12.06
CA GLN A 281 -9.74 -7.84 10.83
C GLN A 281 -10.39 -7.00 9.71
N PRO A 282 -9.86 -7.10 8.47
CA PRO A 282 -10.46 -6.41 7.34
C PRO A 282 -11.94 -6.76 7.25
N THR A 283 -12.78 -5.76 7.19
CA THR A 283 -14.19 -5.91 6.80
C THR A 283 -14.25 -6.36 5.34
N LEU A 284 -15.31 -7.05 4.95
CA LEU A 284 -15.54 -7.44 3.54
C LEU A 284 -15.36 -6.28 2.53
N ALA A 285 -15.56 -5.04 2.98
CA ALA A 285 -15.28 -3.83 2.17
C ALA A 285 -13.82 -3.72 1.69
N ILE A 286 -12.87 -4.36 2.38
CA ILE A 286 -11.46 -4.39 1.92
C ILE A 286 -11.26 -5.49 0.88
N SER A 287 -12.05 -6.56 0.89
CA SER A 287 -11.96 -7.61 -0.12
C SER A 287 -12.31 -7.10 -1.52
N ASN A 288 -13.26 -6.17 -1.62
CA ASN A 288 -13.64 -5.58 -2.91
C ASN A 288 -12.61 -4.55 -3.42
N THR A 289 -11.76 -4.01 -2.55
CA THR A 289 -10.69 -3.08 -2.96
C THR A 289 -9.48 -3.81 -3.57
N PHE A 290 -9.39 -5.12 -3.39
CA PHE A 290 -8.33 -5.95 -3.95
C PHE A 290 -8.75 -6.71 -5.21
N THR A 291 -10.01 -6.62 -5.65
CA THR A 291 -10.58 -7.39 -6.77
C THR A 291 -11.06 -6.52 -7.95
N GLU A 292 -10.95 -5.20 -7.89
CA GLU A 292 -11.15 -4.29 -9.03
C GLU A 292 -9.76 -3.72 -9.49
#